data_aad86dd55b31e10772e771b27ffbb169
#
_entry.id   aad86dd55b31e10772e771b27ffbb169
#
_cell.length_a   1.000
_cell.length_b   1.000
_cell.length_c   1.000
_cell.angle_alpha   90.00
_cell.angle_beta   90.00
_cell.angle_gamma   90.00
#
_symmetry.space_group_name_H-M   'P 1'
#
loop_
_entity.id
_entity.type
_entity.pdbx_description
1 polymer ?
#
loop_
_entity_poly.entity_id
_entity_poly.type
_entity_poly.pdbx_seq_one_letter_code
_entity_poly.pdbx_strand_id
1 'polypeptide(L)'
;MAIEFRRALIPDDIPALCEFDRRIFHDYPGDLFSPEVWSEVETWWMIVNGETVGCTAFLNNVDYNGRRKPGTLYIMTTGVLPEYRSRGYGRAQKEWQIEHARKAGFTTIVTNSRQSNTRMIELNQALGFKVRRIEPHYYHGPDESAVVMKLSLSPRAKAKP
;
A
#
# COMPACT_ATOMS: atom_id res chain seq x y z
N MET A 1 -10.47 20.02 -3.76
CA MET A 1 -9.30 19.64 -2.96
C MET A 1 -8.30 18.95 -3.86
N ALA A 2 -7.12 19.51 -4.01
CA ALA A 2 -6.13 18.97 -4.94
C ALA A 2 -5.30 17.88 -4.26
N ILE A 3 -5.43 16.65 -4.76
CA ILE A 3 -4.62 15.52 -4.33
C ILE A 3 -3.66 15.17 -5.48
N GLU A 4 -2.38 15.13 -5.16
CA GLU A 4 -1.32 14.77 -6.10
C GLU A 4 -0.61 13.52 -5.58
N PHE A 5 -0.28 12.61 -6.50
CA PHE A 5 0.60 11.48 -6.22
C PHE A 5 1.89 11.69 -6.99
N ARG A 6 2.99 11.73 -6.26
CA ARG A 6 4.32 11.98 -6.83
C ARG A 6 5.25 10.82 -6.50
N ARG A 7 5.93 10.32 -7.53
CA ARG A 7 6.89 9.24 -7.33
C ARG A 7 8.07 9.72 -6.48
N ALA A 8 8.43 8.95 -5.47
CA ALA A 8 9.61 9.22 -4.67
C ALA A 8 10.87 8.98 -5.48
N LEU A 9 11.87 9.84 -5.29
CA LEU A 9 13.17 9.74 -5.96
C LEU A 9 14.10 8.89 -5.11
N ILE A 10 14.59 7.80 -5.68
CA ILE A 10 15.49 6.88 -4.99
C ILE A 10 16.89 7.06 -5.57
N PRO A 11 17.95 7.21 -4.76
CA PRO A 11 17.95 7.09 -3.28
C PRO A 11 17.66 8.37 -2.50
N ASP A 12 17.48 9.50 -3.15
CA ASP A 12 17.45 10.82 -2.50
C ASP A 12 16.38 10.94 -1.41
N ASP A 13 15.20 10.36 -1.63
CA ASP A 13 14.07 10.44 -0.71
C ASP A 13 14.10 9.38 0.41
N ILE A 14 15.05 8.46 0.42
CA ILE A 14 15.08 7.38 1.42
C ILE A 14 15.10 7.91 2.86
N PRO A 15 15.93 8.90 3.24
CA PRO A 15 15.89 9.43 4.60
C PRO A 15 14.50 9.99 4.98
N ALA A 16 13.85 10.69 4.06
CA ALA A 16 12.51 11.24 4.28
C ALA A 16 11.47 10.13 4.42
N LEU A 17 11.59 9.05 3.65
CA LEU A 17 10.70 7.87 3.75
C LEU A 17 10.84 7.18 5.10
N CYS A 18 12.06 6.99 5.59
CA CYS A 18 12.31 6.39 6.89
C CYS A 18 11.69 7.23 8.01
N GLU A 19 11.87 8.53 7.98
CA GLU A 19 11.29 9.45 8.97
C GLU A 19 9.77 9.45 8.89
N PHE A 20 9.20 9.48 7.69
CA PHE A 20 7.76 9.47 7.47
C PHE A 20 7.13 8.18 8.00
N ASP A 21 7.78 7.06 7.75
CA ASP A 21 7.34 5.74 8.20
C ASP A 21 7.30 5.65 9.74
N ARG A 22 8.30 6.22 10.44
CA ARG A 22 8.31 6.32 11.90
C ARG A 22 7.12 7.12 12.43
N ARG A 23 6.73 8.17 11.73
CA ARG A 23 5.56 8.99 12.12
C ARG A 23 4.24 8.26 11.89
N ILE A 24 4.15 7.44 10.84
CA ILE A 24 2.96 6.63 10.56
C ILE A 24 2.83 5.49 11.58
N PHE A 25 3.92 4.80 11.86
CA PHE A 25 3.96 3.63 12.73
C PHE A 25 4.70 3.94 14.03
N HIS A 26 4.32 5.03 14.68
CA HIS A 26 4.98 5.54 15.89
C HIS A 26 4.98 4.57 17.08
N ASP A 27 4.03 3.60 17.08
CA ASP A 27 3.95 2.58 18.13
C ASP A 27 4.89 1.39 17.87
N TYR A 28 5.50 1.33 16.69
CA TYR A 28 6.43 0.25 16.37
C TYR A 28 7.83 0.59 16.88
N PRO A 29 8.48 -0.32 17.63
CA PRO A 29 9.82 -0.06 18.14
C PRO A 29 10.86 -0.13 17.03
N GLY A 30 11.49 0.98 16.71
CA GLY A 30 12.50 1.10 15.66
C GLY A 30 11.91 1.38 14.29
N ASP A 31 12.66 1.03 13.24
CA ASP A 31 12.25 1.22 11.86
C ASP A 31 11.51 0.00 11.35
N LEU A 32 10.30 0.20 10.82
CA LEU A 32 9.51 -0.88 10.24
C LEU A 32 10.17 -1.42 8.96
N PHE A 33 10.70 -0.53 8.14
CA PHE A 33 11.42 -0.87 6.91
C PHE A 33 12.81 -0.24 6.91
N SER A 34 13.82 -1.04 6.55
CA SER A 34 15.19 -0.56 6.43
C SER A 34 15.39 0.29 5.17
N PRO A 35 16.47 1.11 5.11
CA PRO A 35 16.79 1.84 3.88
C PRO A 35 16.95 0.93 2.65
N GLU A 36 17.46 -0.29 2.84
CA GLU A 36 17.61 -1.27 1.75
C GLU A 36 16.27 -1.68 1.16
N VAL A 37 15.25 -1.84 1.99
CA VAL A 37 13.89 -2.16 1.51
C VAL A 37 13.35 -1.01 0.66
N TRP A 38 13.50 0.22 1.12
CA TRP A 38 13.06 1.40 0.36
C TRP A 38 13.77 1.53 -0.99
N SER A 39 15.01 1.06 -1.10
CA SER A 39 15.76 1.10 -2.36
C SER A 39 15.22 0.12 -3.42
N GLU A 40 14.46 -0.89 -3.01
CA GLU A 40 13.98 -1.97 -3.88
C GLU A 40 12.50 -1.85 -4.27
N VAL A 41 11.77 -0.91 -3.70
CA VAL A 41 10.33 -0.77 -3.91
C VAL A 41 10.00 0.52 -4.66
N GLU A 42 8.89 0.50 -5.39
CA GLU A 42 8.34 1.70 -6.01
C GLU A 42 7.47 2.42 -5.01
N THR A 43 7.82 3.67 -4.69
CA THR A 43 7.13 4.45 -3.66
C THR A 43 6.55 5.73 -4.24
N TRP A 44 5.36 6.08 -3.78
CA TRP A 44 4.64 7.29 -4.18
C TRP A 44 4.22 8.08 -2.94
N TRP A 45 4.50 9.38 -2.99
CA TRP A 45 3.99 10.35 -2.02
C TRP A 45 2.56 10.74 -2.35
N MET A 46 1.73 10.87 -1.33
CA MET A 46 0.42 11.51 -1.43
C MET A 46 0.52 12.92 -0.88
N ILE A 47 0.21 13.89 -1.72
CA ILE A 47 0.35 15.31 -1.41
C ILE A 47 -1.03 15.96 -1.52
N VAL A 48 -1.44 16.68 -0.48
CA VAL A 48 -2.73 17.36 -0.42
C VAL A 48 -2.47 18.84 -0.15
N ASN A 49 -2.90 19.70 -1.07
CA ASN A 49 -2.68 21.16 -0.98
C ASN A 49 -1.21 21.52 -0.69
N GLY A 50 -0.30 20.81 -1.35
CA GLY A 50 1.14 21.07 -1.23
C GLY A 50 1.81 20.39 -0.02
N GLU A 51 1.06 19.72 0.86
CA GLU A 51 1.60 19.03 2.03
C GLU A 51 1.62 17.53 1.83
N THR A 52 2.73 16.90 2.19
CA THR A 52 2.85 15.44 2.14
C THR A 52 2.08 14.81 3.30
N VAL A 53 1.04 14.05 3.01
CA VAL A 53 0.14 13.47 4.01
C VAL A 53 0.19 11.95 4.08
N GLY A 54 0.72 11.30 3.06
CA GLY A 54 0.77 9.84 3.01
C GLY A 54 1.84 9.32 2.07
N CYS A 55 2.04 8.01 2.12
CA CYS A 55 2.87 7.30 1.14
C CYS A 55 2.35 5.89 0.92
N THR A 56 2.68 5.34 -0.23
CA THR A 56 2.41 3.94 -0.56
C THR A 56 3.59 3.36 -1.31
N ALA A 57 3.87 2.09 -1.10
CA ALA A 57 4.96 1.39 -1.76
C ALA A 57 4.51 0.06 -2.34
N PHE A 58 5.02 -0.26 -3.52
CA PHE A 58 4.66 -1.43 -4.30
C PHE A 58 5.86 -2.30 -4.64
N LEU A 59 5.57 -3.59 -4.78
CA LEU A 59 6.45 -4.54 -5.46
C LEU A 59 5.71 -5.09 -6.68
N ASN A 60 6.37 -5.05 -7.82
CA ASN A 60 5.78 -5.46 -9.09
C ASN A 60 6.05 -6.94 -9.37
N ASN A 61 5.02 -7.68 -9.80
CA ASN A 61 5.12 -9.08 -10.19
C ASN A 61 5.58 -10.02 -9.08
N VAL A 62 5.15 -9.73 -7.85
CA VAL A 62 5.38 -10.60 -6.69
C VAL A 62 4.10 -10.73 -5.87
N ASP A 63 3.99 -11.81 -5.11
CA ASP A 63 2.92 -12.05 -4.15
C ASP A 63 3.34 -11.57 -2.74
N TYR A 64 2.42 -11.61 -1.81
CA TYR A 64 2.65 -11.17 -0.41
C TYR A 64 3.80 -11.92 0.28
N ASN A 65 4.14 -13.11 -0.20
CA ASN A 65 5.22 -13.94 0.35
C ASN A 65 6.57 -13.71 -0.36
N GLY A 66 6.65 -12.71 -1.24
CA GLY A 66 7.87 -12.39 -1.99
C GLY A 66 8.13 -13.29 -3.20
N ARG A 67 7.26 -14.25 -3.49
CA ARG A 67 7.42 -15.11 -4.66
C ARG A 67 7.00 -14.38 -5.94
N ARG A 68 7.75 -14.61 -7.00
CA ARG A 68 7.42 -14.05 -8.30
C ARG A 68 6.03 -14.51 -8.76
N LYS A 69 5.20 -13.53 -9.14
CA LYS A 69 3.86 -13.78 -9.66
C LYS A 69 3.52 -12.71 -10.72
N PRO A 70 3.77 -13.03 -12.01
CA PRO A 70 3.50 -12.07 -13.09
C PRO A 70 2.06 -11.57 -13.08
N GLY A 71 1.89 -10.27 -13.38
CA GLY A 71 0.58 -9.63 -13.41
C GLY A 71 0.04 -9.21 -12.05
N THR A 72 0.79 -9.42 -10.97
CA THR A 72 0.37 -9.08 -9.60
C THR A 72 1.15 -7.87 -9.08
N LEU A 73 0.41 -6.88 -8.58
CA LEU A 73 0.96 -5.76 -7.83
C LEU A 73 0.79 -6.05 -6.35
N TYR A 74 1.89 -6.11 -5.59
CA TYR A 74 1.84 -6.24 -4.15
C TYR A 74 1.96 -4.87 -3.48
N ILE A 75 0.94 -4.46 -2.75
CA ILE A 75 0.98 -3.25 -1.95
C ILE A 75 1.66 -3.58 -0.63
N MET A 76 2.91 -3.16 -0.50
CA MET A 76 3.72 -3.41 0.70
C MET A 76 3.28 -2.55 1.88
N THR A 77 3.04 -1.27 1.63
CA THR A 77 2.60 -0.34 2.68
C THR A 77 1.68 0.73 2.12
N THR A 78 0.75 1.15 2.95
CA THR A 78 -0.14 2.28 2.72
C THR A 78 -0.24 3.03 4.03
N GLY A 79 0.13 4.29 4.05
CA GLY A 79 0.09 5.07 5.28
C GLY A 79 -0.37 6.49 5.08
N VAL A 80 -1.08 6.99 6.09
CA VAL A 80 -1.49 8.39 6.22
C VAL A 80 -1.01 8.87 7.57
N LEU A 81 -0.41 10.05 7.62
CA LEU A 81 0.05 10.63 8.89
C LEU A 81 -1.11 10.73 9.88
N PRO A 82 -0.85 10.48 11.18
CA PRO A 82 -1.91 10.47 12.19
C PRO A 82 -2.78 11.74 12.19
N GLU A 83 -2.18 12.92 12.03
CA GLU A 83 -2.88 14.21 12.02
C GLU A 83 -3.82 14.41 10.83
N TYR A 84 -3.68 13.59 9.78
CA TYR A 84 -4.53 13.65 8.60
C TYR A 84 -5.51 12.50 8.47
N ARG A 85 -5.57 11.62 9.47
CA ARG A 85 -6.48 10.48 9.47
C ARG A 85 -7.93 10.91 9.64
N SER A 86 -8.87 10.02 9.26
CA SER A 86 -10.31 10.24 9.34
C SER A 86 -10.84 11.38 8.46
N ARG A 87 -10.14 11.69 7.38
CA ARG A 87 -10.52 12.70 6.39
C ARG A 87 -10.76 12.12 4.99
N GLY A 88 -10.78 10.78 4.86
CA GLY A 88 -10.98 10.11 3.58
C GLY A 88 -9.70 9.92 2.75
N TYR A 89 -8.54 10.29 3.24
CA TYR A 89 -7.29 10.17 2.48
C TYR A 89 -6.85 8.72 2.29
N GLY A 90 -7.08 7.86 3.27
CA GLY A 90 -6.79 6.43 3.13
C GLY A 90 -7.59 5.79 2.00
N ARG A 91 -8.88 6.12 1.90
CA ARG A 91 -9.72 5.65 0.79
C ARG A 91 -9.26 6.20 -0.55
N ALA A 92 -8.97 7.49 -0.62
CA ALA A 92 -8.47 8.12 -1.85
C ALA A 92 -7.16 7.48 -2.31
N GLN A 93 -6.28 7.14 -1.38
CA GLN A 93 -5.01 6.46 -1.66
C GLN A 93 -5.25 5.06 -2.23
N LYS A 94 -6.18 4.31 -1.66
CA LYS A 94 -6.54 2.97 -2.15
C LYS A 94 -7.17 3.03 -3.55
N GLU A 95 -8.05 3.97 -3.78
CA GLU A 95 -8.66 4.17 -5.11
C GLU A 95 -7.62 4.51 -6.16
N TRP A 96 -6.66 5.37 -5.81
CA TRP A 96 -5.54 5.68 -6.70
C TRP A 96 -4.67 4.45 -6.99
N GLN A 97 -4.39 3.63 -5.99
CA GLN A 97 -3.61 2.40 -6.16
C GLN A 97 -4.27 1.45 -7.16
N ILE A 98 -5.58 1.31 -7.07
CA ILE A 98 -6.36 0.45 -7.97
C ILE A 98 -6.27 0.97 -9.41
N GLU A 99 -6.47 2.26 -9.61
CA GLU A 99 -6.40 2.87 -10.95
C GLU A 99 -4.98 2.83 -11.51
N HIS A 100 -3.99 3.08 -10.68
CA HIS A 100 -2.57 2.95 -11.05
C HIS A 100 -2.25 1.54 -11.54
N ALA A 101 -2.69 0.53 -10.82
CA ALA A 101 -2.48 -0.87 -11.18
C ALA A 101 -3.15 -1.22 -12.53
N ARG A 102 -4.37 -0.73 -12.75
CA ARG A 102 -5.07 -0.92 -14.04
C ARG A 102 -4.30 -0.29 -15.20
N LYS A 103 -3.87 0.95 -15.04
CA LYS A 103 -3.13 1.68 -16.09
C LYS A 103 -1.79 1.02 -16.39
N ALA A 104 -1.14 0.45 -15.38
CA ALA A 104 0.13 -0.25 -15.53
C ALA A 104 -0.03 -1.68 -16.10
N GLY A 105 -1.25 -2.15 -16.30
CA GLY A 105 -1.53 -3.45 -16.92
C GLY A 105 -1.54 -4.64 -15.97
N PHE A 106 -1.57 -4.41 -14.65
CA PHE A 106 -1.70 -5.49 -13.68
C PHE A 106 -3.11 -6.07 -13.70
N THR A 107 -3.22 -7.37 -13.46
CA THR A 107 -4.50 -8.09 -13.42
C THR A 107 -4.96 -8.40 -12.01
N THR A 108 -4.06 -8.31 -11.04
CA THR A 108 -4.35 -8.62 -9.64
C THR A 108 -3.59 -7.68 -8.73
N ILE A 109 -4.25 -7.23 -7.67
CA ILE A 109 -3.59 -6.55 -6.55
C ILE A 109 -3.67 -7.47 -5.34
N VAL A 110 -2.56 -7.65 -4.63
CA VAL A 110 -2.52 -8.33 -3.34
C VAL A 110 -2.03 -7.37 -2.27
N THR A 111 -2.63 -7.47 -1.11
CA THR A 111 -2.24 -6.69 0.08
C THR A 111 -2.47 -7.54 1.32
N ASN A 112 -1.84 -7.17 2.42
CA ASN A 112 -2.06 -7.83 3.69
C ASN A 112 -2.11 -6.80 4.81
N SER A 113 -2.86 -7.12 5.86
CA SER A 113 -3.03 -6.29 7.03
C SER A 113 -2.96 -7.13 8.28
N ARG A 114 -2.57 -6.53 9.42
CA ARG A 114 -2.73 -7.19 10.71
C ARG A 114 -4.21 -7.53 10.92
N GLN A 115 -4.49 -8.69 11.46
CA GLN A 115 -5.86 -9.14 11.70
C GLN A 115 -6.64 -8.17 12.60
N SER A 116 -5.97 -7.48 13.50
CA SER A 116 -6.55 -6.46 14.36
C SER A 116 -6.89 -5.15 13.64
N ASN A 117 -6.35 -4.93 12.45
CA ASN A 117 -6.61 -3.71 11.67
C ASN A 117 -7.92 -3.85 10.89
N THR A 118 -9.02 -3.93 11.62
CA THR A 118 -10.37 -4.14 11.06
C THR A 118 -10.77 -3.01 10.12
N ARG A 119 -10.36 -1.78 10.42
CA ARG A 119 -10.68 -0.61 9.61
C ARG A 119 -10.11 -0.72 8.18
N MET A 120 -8.84 -1.15 8.06
CA MET A 120 -8.21 -1.36 6.75
C MET A 120 -8.84 -2.55 6.02
N ILE A 121 -9.14 -3.63 6.74
CA ILE A 121 -9.79 -4.81 6.16
C ILE A 121 -11.16 -4.45 5.60
N GLU A 122 -11.97 -3.70 6.35
CA GLU A 122 -13.29 -3.25 5.91
C GLU A 122 -13.19 -2.31 4.71
N LEU A 123 -12.24 -1.38 4.71
CA LEU A 123 -12.00 -0.49 3.57
C LEU A 123 -11.64 -1.27 2.31
N ASN A 124 -10.73 -2.23 2.42
CA ASN A 124 -10.34 -3.07 1.29
C ASN A 124 -11.54 -3.88 0.77
N GLN A 125 -12.35 -4.45 1.67
CA GLN A 125 -13.56 -5.19 1.28
C GLN A 125 -14.57 -4.29 0.57
N ALA A 126 -14.77 -3.07 1.06
CA ALA A 126 -15.65 -2.09 0.42
C ALA A 126 -15.19 -1.74 -1.01
N LEU A 127 -13.90 -1.83 -1.29
CA LEU A 127 -13.33 -1.57 -2.60
C LEU A 127 -13.25 -2.82 -3.49
N GLY A 128 -13.75 -3.96 -3.02
CA GLY A 128 -13.84 -5.20 -3.78
C GLY A 128 -12.75 -6.24 -3.49
N PHE A 129 -11.83 -5.97 -2.59
CA PHE A 129 -10.85 -6.97 -2.16
C PHE A 129 -11.56 -8.11 -1.42
N LYS A 130 -11.07 -9.32 -1.63
CA LYS A 130 -11.58 -10.52 -0.95
C LYS A 130 -10.47 -11.15 -0.11
N VAL A 131 -10.83 -11.59 1.09
CA VAL A 131 -9.92 -12.35 1.94
C VAL A 131 -9.63 -13.68 1.27
N ARG A 132 -8.35 -13.98 1.09
CA ARG A 132 -7.90 -15.23 0.46
C ARG A 132 -7.21 -16.16 1.43
N ARG A 133 -6.58 -15.60 2.47
CA ARG A 133 -5.80 -16.40 3.40
C ARG A 133 -5.63 -15.63 4.71
N ILE A 134 -5.56 -16.37 5.80
CA ILE A 134 -5.05 -15.88 7.08
C ILE A 134 -3.72 -16.58 7.32
N GLU A 135 -2.64 -15.81 7.37
CA GLU A 135 -1.30 -16.33 7.57
C GLU A 135 -0.91 -16.16 9.04
N PRO A 136 -0.86 -17.27 9.83
CA PRO A 136 -0.51 -17.19 11.24
C PRO A 136 0.93 -16.71 11.43
N HIS A 137 1.17 -15.97 12.50
CA HIS A 137 2.50 -15.53 12.91
C HIS A 137 3.28 -14.76 11.83
N TYR A 138 2.57 -14.05 10.97
CA TYR A 138 3.19 -13.28 9.88
C TYR A 138 3.90 -12.04 10.41
N TYR A 139 3.28 -11.33 11.36
CA TYR A 139 3.83 -10.14 11.97
C TYR A 139 4.49 -10.44 13.30
N HIS A 140 5.52 -9.66 13.62
CA HIS A 140 6.23 -9.69 14.89
C HIS A 140 6.20 -8.30 15.51
N GLY A 141 6.25 -8.23 16.85
CA GLY A 141 6.24 -7.02 17.61
C GLY A 141 4.95 -6.19 17.59
N PRO A 142 3.78 -6.73 17.96
CA PRO A 142 3.49 -8.07 18.49
C PRO A 142 3.27 -9.14 17.42
N ASP A 143 3.32 -10.41 17.87
CA ASP A 143 2.96 -11.54 17.03
C ASP A 143 1.48 -11.46 16.64
N GLU A 144 1.21 -11.57 15.36
CA GLU A 144 -0.15 -11.47 14.85
C GLU A 144 -0.27 -12.08 13.46
N SER A 145 -1.46 -12.63 13.16
CA SER A 145 -1.77 -13.13 11.83
C SER A 145 -1.93 -12.00 10.82
N ALA A 146 -1.58 -12.26 9.57
CA ALA A 146 -1.91 -11.42 8.45
C ALA A 146 -3.21 -11.87 7.79
N VAL A 147 -4.06 -10.94 7.45
CA VAL A 147 -5.20 -11.17 6.55
C VAL A 147 -4.74 -10.79 5.15
N VAL A 148 -4.62 -11.78 4.27
CA VAL A 148 -4.20 -11.61 2.89
C VAL A 148 -5.43 -11.40 2.02
N MET A 149 -5.46 -10.31 1.27
CA MET A 149 -6.60 -9.92 0.46
C MET A 149 -6.17 -9.70 -0.99
N LYS A 150 -7.03 -10.04 -1.92
CA LYS A 150 -6.78 -9.89 -3.35
C LYS A 150 -7.95 -9.20 -4.04
N LEU A 151 -7.60 -8.36 -5.01
CA LEU A 151 -8.54 -7.74 -5.93
C LEU A 151 -8.19 -8.15 -7.36
N SER A 152 -9.14 -8.77 -8.05
CA SER A 152 -9.01 -9.04 -9.48
C SER A 152 -9.41 -7.80 -10.25
N LEU A 153 -8.52 -7.33 -11.15
CA LEU A 153 -8.78 -6.17 -11.98
C LEU A 153 -9.43 -6.62 -13.27
N SER A 154 -10.63 -6.13 -13.52
CA SER A 154 -11.27 -6.34 -14.82
C SER A 154 -10.50 -5.59 -15.90
N PRO A 155 -10.21 -6.20 -17.05
CA PRO A 155 -9.68 -5.42 -18.17
C PRO A 155 -10.65 -4.29 -18.46
N ARG A 156 -10.13 -3.08 -18.75
CA ARG A 156 -10.98 -2.01 -19.28
C ARG A 156 -11.72 -2.57 -20.48
N ALA A 157 -13.04 -2.36 -20.53
CA ALA A 157 -13.81 -2.69 -21.70
C ALA A 157 -13.11 -2.03 -22.89
N LYS A 158 -12.58 -2.87 -23.81
CA LYS A 158 -12.04 -2.35 -25.06
C LYS A 158 -13.16 -1.58 -25.72
N ALA A 159 -12.88 -0.33 -26.13
CA ALA A 159 -13.80 0.42 -26.96
C ALA A 159 -14.24 -0.51 -28.09
N LYS A 160 -15.55 -0.77 -28.19
CA LYS A 160 -16.05 -1.58 -29.31
C LYS A 160 -15.65 -0.88 -30.58
N PRO A 161 -15.13 -1.62 -31.58
CA PRO A 161 -14.82 -1.04 -32.87
C PRO A 161 -16.04 -0.43 -33.51
#